data_b31a082da68a02409b2faacd5bce2e6d
#
_entry.id   b31a082da68a02409b2faacd5bce2e6d
#
_cell.length_a   1.000
_cell.length_b   1.000
_cell.length_c   1.000
_cell.angle_alpha   90.00
_cell.angle_beta   90.00
_cell.angle_gamma   90.00
#
_symmetry.space_group_name_H-M   'P 1'
#
loop_
_entity.id
_entity.type
_entity.pdbx_description
1 polymer ?
#
loop_
_entity_poly.entity_id
_entity_poly.type
_entity_poly.pdbx_seq_one_letter_code
_entity_poly.pdbx_strand_id
1 'polypeptide(L)'
;MTFGSPEGYTFEDIARFFTNIRRGVRPTDQEIQHLYDNYQKIGGSPLQEISKQQAAKLQERVQGEYTVYFANKFSSPFIPEVVRQMEQDGIEECLGLALEPHYSYYSIYGYEKFIESKTIRFHMVKDWYHNPNLLQFW
;
A
#
# COMPACT_ATOMS: atom_id res chain seq x y z
N MET A 1 5.23 -0.47 -0.49
CA MET A 1 3.80 -0.25 -0.89
C MET A 1 2.93 -1.31 -0.23
N THR A 2 1.71 -0.93 0.17
CA THR A 2 0.74 -1.84 0.80
C THR A 2 -0.66 -1.66 0.20
N PHE A 3 -1.57 -2.57 0.56
CA PHE A 3 -2.97 -2.52 0.13
C PHE A 3 -3.69 -1.27 0.69
N GLY A 4 -3.35 -0.88 1.92
CA GLY A 4 -4.01 0.15 2.69
C GLY A 4 -5.13 -0.37 3.57
N SER A 5 -5.72 0.52 4.35
CA SER A 5 -6.88 0.26 5.21
C SER A 5 -7.74 1.51 5.31
N PRO A 6 -8.99 1.41 5.78
CA PRO A 6 -9.81 2.60 6.01
C PRO A 6 -9.11 3.61 6.92
N GLU A 7 -9.29 4.90 6.66
CA GLU A 7 -8.71 6.00 7.46
C GLU A 7 -9.44 6.18 8.80
N GLY A 8 -10.71 5.82 8.83
CA GLY A 8 -11.56 5.77 10.00
C GLY A 8 -12.51 4.58 9.93
N TYR A 9 -13.32 4.40 10.97
CA TYR A 9 -14.20 3.23 11.09
C TYR A 9 -15.67 3.60 11.21
N THR A 10 -16.07 4.76 10.68
CA THR A 10 -17.48 5.06 10.43
C THR A 10 -17.96 4.28 9.21
N PHE A 11 -19.28 4.15 9.07
CA PHE A 11 -19.88 3.51 7.89
C PHE A 11 -19.38 4.15 6.58
N GLU A 12 -19.28 5.49 6.55
CA GLU A 12 -18.86 6.22 5.35
C GLU A 12 -17.35 6.08 5.07
N ASP A 13 -16.48 5.97 6.07
CA ASP A 13 -15.06 5.68 5.89
C ASP A 13 -14.86 4.30 5.25
N ILE A 14 -15.61 3.30 5.74
CA ILE A 14 -15.62 1.96 5.15
C ILE A 14 -16.17 1.99 3.72
N ALA A 15 -17.26 2.72 3.49
CA ALA A 15 -17.84 2.88 2.16
C ALA A 15 -16.86 3.50 1.17
N ARG A 16 -16.13 4.54 1.57
CA ARG A 16 -15.10 5.21 0.77
C ARG A 16 -13.96 4.26 0.43
N PHE A 17 -13.42 3.58 1.42
CA PHE A 17 -12.35 2.59 1.22
C PHE A 17 -12.80 1.47 0.27
N PHE A 18 -13.99 0.92 0.46
CA PHE A 18 -14.54 -0.14 -0.39
C PHE A 18 -14.81 0.35 -1.82
N THR A 19 -15.24 1.60 -1.99
CA THR A 19 -15.39 2.25 -3.29
C THR A 19 -14.05 2.37 -4.02
N ASN A 20 -12.97 2.71 -3.30
CA ASN A 20 -11.61 2.74 -3.88
C ASN A 20 -11.16 1.35 -4.37
N ILE A 21 -11.41 0.30 -3.60
CA ILE A 21 -11.13 -1.09 -4.00
C ILE A 21 -11.89 -1.45 -5.28
N ARG A 22 -13.14 -0.98 -5.41
CA ARG A 22 -14.00 -1.20 -6.59
C ARG A 22 -13.80 -0.16 -7.71
N ARG A 23 -12.66 0.54 -7.70
CA ARG A 23 -12.29 1.51 -8.76
C ARG A 23 -13.33 2.61 -8.97
N GLY A 24 -13.89 3.14 -7.88
CA GLY A 24 -14.87 4.23 -7.90
C GLY A 24 -16.33 3.79 -7.97
N VAL A 25 -16.61 2.48 -8.08
CA VAL A 25 -17.98 1.96 -8.02
C VAL A 25 -18.39 1.75 -6.56
N ARG A 26 -19.34 2.56 -6.08
CA ARG A 26 -19.83 2.42 -4.70
C ARG A 26 -20.53 1.06 -4.53
N PRO A 27 -20.15 0.26 -3.52
CA PRO A 27 -20.86 -0.97 -3.17
C PRO A 27 -22.28 -0.67 -2.67
N THR A 28 -23.12 -1.70 -2.62
CA THR A 28 -24.44 -1.60 -1.98
C THR A 28 -24.27 -1.38 -0.47
N ASP A 29 -25.26 -0.75 0.14
CA ASP A 29 -25.24 -0.51 1.60
C ASP A 29 -25.16 -1.83 2.40
N GLN A 30 -25.73 -2.91 1.88
CA GLN A 30 -25.61 -4.24 2.50
C GLN A 30 -24.17 -4.77 2.48
N GLU A 31 -23.44 -4.60 1.37
CA GLU A 31 -22.03 -5.00 1.27
C GLU A 31 -21.16 -4.13 2.17
N ILE A 32 -21.45 -2.82 2.23
CA ILE A 32 -20.75 -1.88 3.11
C ILE A 32 -21.01 -2.26 4.57
N GLN A 33 -22.25 -2.56 4.95
CA GLN A 33 -22.62 -2.94 6.31
C GLN A 33 -21.88 -4.21 6.74
N HIS A 34 -21.80 -5.22 5.87
CA HIS A 34 -21.06 -6.44 6.16
C HIS A 34 -19.58 -6.16 6.44
N LEU A 35 -18.94 -5.33 5.64
CA LEU A 35 -17.54 -4.94 5.83
C LEU A 35 -17.37 -4.10 7.09
N TYR A 36 -18.27 -3.15 7.35
CA TYR A 36 -18.31 -2.32 8.56
C TYR A 36 -18.37 -3.19 9.82
N ASP A 37 -19.30 -4.14 9.86
CA ASP A 37 -19.46 -5.06 11.01
C ASP A 37 -18.18 -5.86 11.28
N ASN A 38 -17.45 -6.26 10.24
CA ASN A 38 -16.19 -6.96 10.40
C ASN A 38 -15.10 -6.07 11.00
N TYR A 39 -14.99 -4.81 10.55
CA TYR A 39 -14.06 -3.85 11.16
C TYR A 39 -14.43 -3.51 12.60
N GLN A 40 -15.73 -3.39 12.93
CA GLN A 40 -16.18 -3.18 14.31
C GLN A 40 -15.81 -4.35 15.23
N LYS A 41 -15.98 -5.60 14.77
CA LYS A 41 -15.64 -6.81 15.55
C LYS A 41 -14.16 -6.88 15.94
N ILE A 42 -13.26 -6.38 15.08
CA ILE A 42 -11.80 -6.41 15.34
C ILE A 42 -11.27 -5.11 15.95
N GLY A 43 -12.13 -4.12 16.17
CA GLY A 43 -11.72 -2.81 16.70
C GLY A 43 -10.88 -1.97 15.73
N GLY A 44 -11.04 -2.20 14.43
CA GLY A 44 -10.26 -1.56 13.38
C GLY A 44 -9.04 -2.39 12.92
N SER A 45 -8.35 -1.89 11.90
CA SER A 45 -7.17 -2.56 11.34
C SER A 45 -5.87 -1.87 11.78
N PRO A 46 -4.90 -2.58 12.37
CA PRO A 46 -3.60 -2.01 12.69
C PRO A 46 -2.67 -1.90 11.46
N LEU A 47 -3.13 -2.31 10.26
CA LEU A 47 -2.29 -2.43 9.06
C LEU A 47 -1.57 -1.14 8.71
N GLN A 48 -2.26 -0.01 8.76
CA GLN A 48 -1.69 1.29 8.40
C GLN A 48 -0.53 1.67 9.31
N GLU A 49 -0.72 1.50 10.62
CA GLU A 49 0.30 1.81 11.62
C GLU A 49 1.50 0.86 11.51
N ILE A 50 1.26 -0.44 11.41
CA ILE A 50 2.30 -1.45 11.23
C ILE A 50 3.13 -1.16 9.97
N SER A 51 2.47 -0.84 8.85
CA SER A 51 3.15 -0.57 7.58
C SER A 51 3.99 0.70 7.62
N LYS A 52 3.52 1.75 8.29
CA LYS A 52 4.31 2.98 8.53
C LYS A 52 5.55 2.69 9.38
N GLN A 53 5.39 1.90 10.46
CA GLN A 53 6.52 1.51 11.30
C GLN A 53 7.54 0.66 10.54
N GLN A 54 7.09 -0.24 9.67
CA GLN A 54 7.98 -1.02 8.79
C GLN A 54 8.75 -0.12 7.83
N ALA A 55 8.10 0.86 7.23
CA ALA A 55 8.76 1.84 6.35
C ALA A 55 9.79 2.69 7.12
N ALA A 56 9.46 3.15 8.33
CA ALA A 56 10.37 3.91 9.18
C ALA A 56 11.61 3.07 9.57
N LYS A 57 11.42 1.82 10.00
CA LYS A 57 12.53 0.92 10.32
C LYS A 57 13.38 0.57 9.09
N LEU A 58 12.77 0.47 7.92
CA LEU A 58 13.52 0.30 6.68
C LEU A 58 14.39 1.54 6.40
N GLN A 59 13.81 2.74 6.54
CA GLN A 59 14.56 4.00 6.38
C GLN A 59 15.78 4.06 7.32
N GLU A 60 15.63 3.68 8.58
CA GLU A 60 16.74 3.65 9.54
C GLU A 60 17.88 2.72 9.06
N ARG A 61 17.54 1.62 8.39
CA ARG A 61 18.53 0.64 7.92
C ARG A 61 19.22 1.00 6.62
N VAL A 62 18.55 1.78 5.77
CA VAL A 62 19.06 2.15 4.43
C VAL A 62 19.44 3.63 4.35
N GLN A 63 19.49 4.34 5.46
CA GLN A 63 19.85 5.77 5.49
C GLN A 63 21.24 6.01 4.88
N GLY A 64 21.34 7.08 4.09
CA GLY A 64 22.56 7.40 3.35
C GLY A 64 22.67 6.77 1.97
N GLU A 65 21.90 5.71 1.70
CA GLU A 65 21.87 5.06 0.38
C GLU A 65 20.51 5.27 -0.32
N TYR A 66 19.40 5.19 0.46
CA TYR A 66 18.05 5.28 -0.08
C TYR A 66 17.16 6.19 0.76
N THR A 67 16.18 6.81 0.10
CA THR A 67 15.03 7.46 0.74
C THR A 67 13.81 6.56 0.61
N VAL A 68 13.15 6.25 1.72
CA VAL A 68 12.00 5.36 1.74
C VAL A 68 10.71 6.16 1.68
N TYR A 69 9.90 5.89 0.66
CA TYR A 69 8.56 6.43 0.49
C TYR A 69 7.52 5.35 0.78
N PHE A 70 6.54 5.70 1.61
CA PHE A 70 5.43 4.81 1.96
C PHE A 70 4.20 5.17 1.14
N ALA A 71 3.55 4.19 0.51
CA ALA A 71 2.36 4.40 -0.29
C ALA A 71 1.38 3.23 -0.18
N ASN A 72 0.10 3.54 -0.29
CA ASN A 72 -1.00 2.58 -0.31
C ASN A 72 -1.71 2.57 -1.66
N LYS A 73 -2.29 1.42 -1.98
CA LYS A 73 -3.08 1.23 -3.20
C LYS A 73 -4.48 1.85 -3.10
N PHE A 74 -5.16 1.70 -1.95
CA PHE A 74 -6.58 2.02 -1.79
C PHE A 74 -6.91 2.99 -0.65
N SER A 75 -5.90 3.56 0.01
CA SER A 75 -6.05 4.61 1.02
C SER A 75 -4.89 5.59 0.98
N SER A 76 -5.01 6.74 1.64
CA SER A 76 -3.91 7.73 1.72
C SER A 76 -2.73 7.19 2.58
N PRO A 77 -1.49 7.57 2.19
CA PRO A 77 -1.10 8.25 0.97
C PRO A 77 -1.18 7.33 -0.24
N PHE A 78 -1.88 7.76 -1.28
CA PHE A 78 -2.04 6.96 -2.50
C PHE A 78 -0.77 6.90 -3.34
N ILE A 79 -0.53 5.78 -4.03
CA ILE A 79 0.64 5.62 -4.90
C ILE A 79 0.83 6.79 -5.86
N PRO A 80 -0.19 7.28 -6.60
CA PRO A 80 0.01 8.42 -7.51
C PRO A 80 0.40 9.72 -6.81
N GLU A 81 -0.05 9.92 -5.57
CA GLU A 81 0.32 11.10 -4.77
C GLU A 81 1.78 11.04 -4.36
N VAL A 82 2.22 9.87 -3.89
CA VAL A 82 3.61 9.64 -3.48
C VAL A 82 4.56 9.70 -4.67
N VAL A 83 4.17 9.18 -5.84
CA VAL A 83 4.96 9.32 -7.08
C VAL A 83 5.16 10.78 -7.46
N ARG A 84 4.11 11.62 -7.38
CA ARG A 84 4.26 13.08 -7.62
C ARG A 84 5.18 13.75 -6.60
N GLN A 85 5.12 13.33 -5.33
CA GLN A 85 6.05 13.82 -4.32
C GLN A 85 7.50 13.45 -4.66
N MET A 86 7.75 12.21 -5.06
CA MET A 86 9.06 11.75 -5.48
C MET A 86 9.60 12.55 -6.69
N GLU A 87 8.75 12.88 -7.65
CA GLU A 87 9.12 13.75 -8.79
C GLU A 87 9.52 15.15 -8.32
N GLN A 88 8.79 15.73 -7.36
CA GLN A 88 9.11 17.03 -6.77
C GLN A 88 10.43 17.02 -5.98
N ASP A 89 10.71 15.88 -5.33
CA ASP A 89 11.96 15.66 -4.59
C ASP A 89 13.15 15.36 -5.51
N GLY A 90 12.94 15.30 -6.83
CA GLY A 90 13.99 15.07 -7.82
C GLY A 90 14.48 13.62 -7.90
N ILE A 91 13.65 12.67 -7.51
CA ILE A 91 13.99 11.25 -7.62
C ILE A 91 13.94 10.81 -9.08
N GLU A 92 15.02 10.21 -9.55
CA GLU A 92 15.15 9.72 -10.94
C GLU A 92 15.00 8.20 -11.06
N GLU A 93 15.26 7.47 -9.98
CA GLU A 93 15.21 6.00 -9.95
C GLU A 93 14.58 5.48 -8.65
N CYS A 94 13.71 4.50 -8.75
CA CYS A 94 12.98 3.95 -7.62
C CYS A 94 12.91 2.42 -7.68
N LEU A 95 13.18 1.78 -6.54
CA LEU A 95 12.90 0.37 -6.31
C LEU A 95 11.53 0.23 -5.64
N GLY A 96 10.56 -0.30 -6.36
CA GLY A 96 9.21 -0.56 -5.84
C GLY A 96 9.13 -1.91 -5.12
N LEU A 97 8.80 -1.90 -3.84
CA LEU A 97 8.58 -3.10 -3.04
C LEU A 97 7.15 -3.13 -2.51
N ALA A 98 6.39 -4.16 -2.87
CA ALA A 98 5.12 -4.47 -2.22
C ALA A 98 5.37 -5.41 -1.02
N LEU A 99 4.58 -5.23 0.06
CA LEU A 99 4.74 -6.06 1.26
C LEU A 99 4.12 -7.46 1.11
N GLU A 100 3.42 -7.72 0.00
CA GLU A 100 3.01 -9.07 -0.38
C GLU A 100 4.18 -9.82 -1.02
N PRO A 101 4.62 -10.95 -0.43
CA PRO A 101 5.85 -11.63 -0.89
C PRO A 101 5.68 -12.41 -2.19
N HIS A 102 4.43 -12.71 -2.59
CA HIS A 102 4.13 -13.50 -3.78
C HIS A 102 3.61 -12.62 -4.92
N TYR A 103 4.11 -12.86 -6.13
CA TYR A 103 3.55 -12.22 -7.32
C TYR A 103 2.13 -12.71 -7.61
N SER A 104 1.24 -11.78 -7.87
CA SER A 104 -0.04 -12.07 -8.53
C SER A 104 -0.49 -10.88 -9.38
N TYR A 105 -1.43 -11.15 -10.29
CA TYR A 105 -2.05 -10.11 -11.12
C TYR A 105 -2.79 -9.06 -10.28
N TYR A 106 -3.40 -9.48 -9.18
CA TYR A 106 -4.14 -8.58 -8.29
C TYR A 106 -3.27 -7.86 -7.27
N SER A 107 -2.13 -8.44 -6.90
CA SER A 107 -1.16 -7.80 -5.99
C SER A 107 -0.13 -6.98 -6.77
N ILE A 108 1.03 -7.53 -7.09
CA ILE A 108 2.19 -6.78 -7.61
C ILE A 108 1.88 -6.05 -8.91
N TYR A 109 1.31 -6.73 -9.92
CA TYR A 109 0.90 -6.07 -11.15
C TYR A 109 -0.17 -4.99 -10.92
N GLY A 110 -1.06 -5.23 -9.95
CA GLY A 110 -2.05 -4.26 -9.53
C GLY A 110 -1.45 -2.98 -8.91
N TYR A 111 -0.28 -3.05 -8.26
CA TYR A 111 0.46 -1.88 -7.77
C TYR A 111 1.13 -1.13 -8.92
N GLU A 112 1.78 -1.85 -9.84
CA GLU A 112 2.45 -1.25 -11.01
C GLU A 112 1.52 -0.35 -11.83
N LYS A 113 0.24 -0.71 -11.95
CA LYS A 113 -0.76 0.08 -12.69
C LYS A 113 -1.03 1.47 -12.12
N PHE A 114 -0.71 1.71 -10.85
CA PHE A 114 -0.87 3.03 -10.22
C PHE A 114 0.41 3.86 -10.27
N ILE A 115 1.51 3.29 -10.80
CA ILE A 115 2.78 3.98 -10.94
C ILE A 115 2.82 4.61 -12.33
N GLU A 116 2.58 5.92 -12.40
CA GLU A 116 2.67 6.70 -13.63
C GLU A 116 3.69 7.83 -13.41
N SER A 117 4.83 7.74 -14.06
CA SER A 117 5.85 8.80 -14.10
C SER A 117 6.55 8.80 -15.45
N LYS A 118 6.93 10.00 -15.91
CA LYS A 118 7.76 10.19 -17.11
C LYS A 118 9.23 10.44 -16.75
N THR A 119 9.51 10.75 -15.50
CA THR A 119 10.82 11.18 -15.02
C THR A 119 11.49 10.15 -14.14
N ILE A 120 10.71 9.30 -13.45
CA ILE A 120 11.24 8.28 -12.55
C ILE A 120 11.26 6.92 -13.25
N ARG A 121 12.42 6.26 -13.23
CA ARG A 121 12.58 4.86 -13.64
C ARG A 121 12.23 3.95 -12.47
N PHE A 122 11.16 3.17 -12.61
CA PHE A 122 10.72 2.22 -11.59
C PHE A 122 11.21 0.80 -11.86
N HIS A 123 11.76 0.16 -10.83
CA HIS A 123 12.16 -1.25 -10.80
C HIS A 123 11.30 -1.96 -9.75
N MET A 124 10.38 -2.82 -10.18
CA MET A 124 9.51 -3.55 -9.26
C MET A 124 10.13 -4.88 -8.83
N VAL A 125 10.21 -5.08 -7.52
CA VAL A 125 10.48 -6.41 -6.95
C VAL A 125 9.23 -7.27 -7.18
N LYS A 126 9.35 -8.28 -8.04
CA LYS A 126 8.21 -9.12 -8.46
C LYS A 126 7.76 -10.09 -7.37
N ASP A 127 8.71 -10.66 -6.66
CA ASP A 127 8.46 -11.53 -5.51
C ASP A 127 9.68 -11.56 -4.58
N TRP A 128 9.47 -11.97 -3.34
CA TRP A 128 10.53 -12.12 -2.34
C TRP A 128 10.23 -13.25 -1.33
N TYR A 129 9.29 -14.14 -1.67
CA TYR A 129 8.85 -15.23 -0.79
C TYR A 129 9.96 -16.25 -0.48
N HIS A 130 11.00 -16.37 -1.31
CA HIS A 130 12.15 -17.23 -1.04
C HIS A 130 13.27 -16.54 -0.24
N ASN A 131 13.05 -15.33 0.27
CA ASN A 131 14.05 -14.69 1.10
C ASN A 131 14.28 -15.52 2.38
N PRO A 132 15.53 -15.94 2.71
CA PRO A 132 15.81 -16.79 3.86
C PRO A 132 15.32 -16.20 5.18
N ASN A 133 15.37 -14.88 5.34
CA ASN A 133 14.90 -14.22 6.55
C ASN A 133 13.37 -14.28 6.70
N LEU A 134 12.64 -14.28 5.58
CA LEU A 134 11.20 -14.49 5.61
C LEU A 134 10.87 -15.94 6.01
N LEU A 135 11.61 -16.90 5.46
CA LEU A 135 11.44 -18.33 5.78
C LEU A 135 11.76 -18.64 7.24
N GLN A 136 12.72 -17.93 7.85
CA GLN A 136 13.03 -18.07 9.29
C GLN A 136 11.98 -17.43 10.20
N PHE A 137 11.21 -16.48 9.69
CA PHE A 137 10.15 -15.82 10.47
C PHE A 137 8.94 -16.74 10.68
N TRP A 138 8.67 -17.68 9.77
CA TRP A 138 7.58 -18.66 9.84
C TRP A 138 8.01 -19.99 10.48
#